data_03720c49bb8f0707cb0f4e28f997e297
#
_entry.id   03720c49bb8f0707cb0f4e28f997e297
#
_cell.length_a   1.000
_cell.length_b   1.000
_cell.length_c   1.000
_cell.angle_alpha   90.00
_cell.angle_beta   90.00
_cell.angle_gamma   90.00
#
_symmetry.space_group_name_H-M   'P 1'
#
loop_
_entity.id
_entity.type
_entity.pdbx_description
1 polymer ?
#
loop_
_entity_poly.entity_id
_entity_poly.type
_entity_poly.pdbx_seq_one_letter_code
_entity_poly.pdbx_strand_id
1 'polypeptide(L)'
;MPFWTQGSIHSDLVEPLNRIIAFKDLSGEQTLNKQGDVESWQGHRTQTSVVAAGNGRLSEGNYKGLAPDAQLVLVKASEKGRIIEENIARGIEWVIKNRQQYNIRVLNISLGGDEDVPCSKSIIDQAAEEAIRQGIVVVAAAGNSGADEKHSLPPANSPSVITVGGYDDKNNLNQTGRDLYYSNFGATADGSVKPEIIAPAMWVAAPILPGTALYEKAEALSRIAAAPDYQLSSLVHEYGRKAELPQSLAEADPGAIRNYIELLLNQEKIVATHYSHVDGTSFAAPIVSSIVAQMIEANSKLTPGAVKSILISTADRIGNAPAIRQGYGVVNARRAVALAMTERHALKMGGCNPPRVANGRLIFLFHDDEATSVSLAGDFNSWDRRNMPLSKDGHGLWQIEIAPPPPGLYQYKFIMDGEVDGGRWVEDPSNGMKAPDNRGGLNSLLVIE
;
A
#
# COMPACT_ATOMS: atom_id res chain seq x y z
N MET A 1 0.33 -16.95 26.92
CA MET A 1 1.23 -17.13 25.77
C MET A 1 0.37 -17.36 24.54
N PRO A 2 0.43 -16.57 23.48
CA PRO A 2 -0.35 -16.84 22.29
C PRO A 2 0.23 -18.08 21.61
N PHE A 3 -0.64 -19.03 21.30
CA PHE A 3 -0.29 -20.28 20.61
C PHE A 3 -0.01 -19.97 19.12
N TRP A 4 1.24 -19.66 18.84
CA TRP A 4 1.76 -19.62 17.48
C TRP A 4 2.39 -20.99 17.20
N THR A 5 1.96 -21.67 16.18
CA THR A 5 2.72 -22.83 15.70
C THR A 5 4.04 -22.29 15.13
N GLN A 6 5.17 -22.76 15.62
CA GLN A 6 6.53 -22.32 15.29
C GLN A 6 6.90 -22.38 13.80
N GLY A 7 6.04 -22.91 12.92
CA GLY A 7 6.30 -23.07 11.49
C GLY A 7 5.78 -21.99 10.56
N SER A 8 4.99 -20.99 11.03
CA SER A 8 4.31 -20.04 10.14
C SER A 8 4.78 -18.58 10.24
N ILE A 9 5.75 -18.26 11.09
CA ILE A 9 6.26 -16.91 11.30
C ILE A 9 7.73 -16.86 10.95
N HIS A 10 8.08 -15.90 10.11
CA HIS A 10 9.46 -15.71 9.67
C HIS A 10 10.32 -15.09 10.80
N SER A 11 11.55 -15.59 10.98
CA SER A 11 12.48 -15.12 12.01
C SER A 11 12.76 -13.62 11.94
N ASP A 12 12.71 -13.03 10.76
CA ASP A 12 12.90 -11.59 10.56
C ASP A 12 11.87 -10.71 11.30
N LEU A 13 10.74 -11.27 11.73
CA LEU A 13 9.70 -10.55 12.47
C LEU A 13 9.77 -10.79 13.98
N VAL A 14 10.35 -11.92 14.41
CA VAL A 14 10.26 -12.36 15.82
C VAL A 14 11.59 -12.52 16.51
N GLU A 15 12.70 -12.46 15.79
CA GLU A 15 14.04 -12.57 16.36
C GLU A 15 14.89 -11.32 16.05
N PRO A 16 15.77 -10.89 16.95
CA PRO A 16 15.95 -11.37 18.32
C PRO A 16 14.82 -10.95 19.27
N LEU A 17 13.96 -10.01 18.84
CA LEU A 17 12.80 -9.50 19.58
C LEU A 17 11.53 -9.73 18.75
N ASN A 18 10.52 -10.33 19.39
CA ASN A 18 9.21 -10.46 18.75
C ASN A 18 8.53 -9.10 18.62
N ARG A 19 8.35 -8.64 17.39
CA ARG A 19 7.71 -7.37 17.07
C ARG A 19 6.22 -7.50 16.70
N ILE A 20 5.68 -8.72 16.66
CA ILE A 20 4.25 -8.97 16.52
C ILE A 20 3.62 -8.84 17.91
N ILE A 21 2.98 -7.70 18.17
CA ILE A 21 2.43 -7.35 19.49
C ILE A 21 0.97 -7.78 19.67
N ALA A 22 0.26 -8.01 18.58
CA ALA A 22 -1.12 -8.50 18.59
C ALA A 22 -1.47 -9.27 17.31
N PHE A 23 -2.43 -10.18 17.43
CA PHE A 23 -3.04 -10.90 16.33
C PHE A 23 -4.54 -10.98 16.53
N LYS A 24 -5.29 -10.73 15.46
CA LYS A 24 -6.75 -10.88 15.42
C LYS A 24 -7.14 -11.82 14.29
N ASP A 25 -7.78 -12.95 14.62
CA ASP A 25 -8.43 -13.82 13.65
C ASP A 25 -9.92 -13.49 13.59
N LEU A 26 -10.43 -13.25 12.39
CA LEU A 26 -11.82 -12.95 12.12
C LEU A 26 -12.54 -14.10 11.38
N SER A 27 -11.82 -15.16 11.02
CA SER A 27 -12.39 -16.29 10.29
C SER A 27 -13.41 -17.11 11.08
N GLY A 28 -13.42 -16.99 12.42
CA GLY A 28 -14.23 -17.87 13.28
C GLY A 28 -13.72 -19.32 13.34
N GLU A 29 -12.68 -19.65 12.59
CA GLU A 29 -12.04 -20.96 12.63
C GLU A 29 -11.30 -21.10 13.96
N GLN A 30 -11.57 -22.18 14.70
CA GLN A 30 -10.65 -22.58 15.76
C GLN A 30 -9.36 -23.03 15.07
N THR A 31 -8.34 -22.18 15.10
CA THR A 31 -7.01 -22.51 14.58
C THR A 31 -6.33 -23.56 15.49
N LEU A 32 -6.84 -24.76 15.44
CA LEU A 32 -6.10 -25.96 15.77
C LEU A 32 -5.34 -26.36 14.49
N ASN A 33 -4.30 -25.62 14.17
CA ASN A 33 -3.34 -26.06 13.17
C ASN A 33 -2.71 -27.34 13.71
N LYS A 34 -3.16 -28.48 13.17
CA LYS A 34 -2.37 -29.71 13.23
C LYS A 34 -1.01 -29.37 12.62
N GLN A 35 0.04 -29.70 13.35
CA GLN A 35 1.41 -29.61 12.93
C GLN A 35 1.54 -30.21 11.51
N GLY A 36 1.91 -29.42 10.49
CA GLY A 36 2.33 -29.96 9.23
C GLY A 36 1.98 -29.21 7.95
N ASP A 37 0.83 -28.56 7.83
CA ASP A 37 0.44 -27.96 6.56
C ASP A 37 0.49 -26.42 6.61
N VAL A 38 1.58 -25.86 6.09
CA VAL A 38 1.68 -24.43 5.79
C VAL A 38 0.94 -24.18 4.48
N GLU A 39 -0.27 -23.65 4.57
CA GLU A 39 -1.05 -23.35 3.38
C GLU A 39 -0.51 -22.11 2.64
N SER A 40 -0.60 -22.09 1.32
CA SER A 40 -0.05 -21.03 0.45
C SER A 40 -0.52 -19.62 0.82
N TRP A 41 -1.75 -19.45 1.33
CA TRP A 41 -2.27 -18.15 1.78
C TRP A 41 -1.61 -17.63 3.08
N GLN A 42 -0.99 -18.50 3.89
CA GLN A 42 -0.17 -18.06 5.02
C GLN A 42 1.13 -17.40 4.53
N GLY A 43 1.61 -17.80 3.36
CA GLY A 43 2.77 -17.23 2.69
C GLY A 43 2.59 -15.75 2.40
N HIS A 44 1.56 -15.38 1.68
CA HIS A 44 1.32 -14.00 1.24
C HIS A 44 1.30 -13.00 2.40
N ARG A 45 0.63 -13.32 3.51
CA ARG A 45 0.56 -12.48 4.71
C ARG A 45 1.94 -12.27 5.34
N THR A 46 2.71 -13.34 5.49
CA THR A 46 4.06 -13.27 6.05
C THR A 46 4.98 -12.50 5.12
N GLN A 47 4.89 -12.73 3.81
CA GLN A 47 5.68 -12.03 2.80
C GLN A 47 5.44 -10.51 2.86
N THR A 48 4.19 -10.07 2.86
CA THR A 48 3.87 -8.62 2.93
C THR A 48 4.36 -8.00 4.24
N SER A 49 4.27 -8.72 5.36
CA SER A 49 4.76 -8.24 6.67
C SER A 49 6.27 -8.12 6.71
N VAL A 50 7.02 -9.08 6.12
CA VAL A 50 8.48 -9.03 6.05
C VAL A 50 8.95 -7.96 5.07
N VAL A 51 8.28 -7.80 3.93
CA VAL A 51 8.58 -6.68 3.00
C VAL A 51 8.43 -5.34 3.69
N ALA A 52 7.41 -5.17 4.54
CA ALA A 52 7.25 -3.94 5.32
C ALA A 52 8.31 -3.80 6.41
N ALA A 53 8.47 -4.80 7.25
CA ALA A 53 9.12 -4.66 8.55
C ALA A 53 10.10 -5.80 8.90
N GLY A 54 10.50 -6.63 7.95
CA GLY A 54 11.55 -7.63 8.17
C GLY A 54 12.87 -6.98 8.56
N ASN A 55 13.57 -7.52 9.55
CA ASN A 55 14.87 -6.98 9.95
C ASN A 55 16.04 -7.53 9.14
N GLY A 56 15.76 -8.45 8.20
CA GLY A 56 16.76 -9.05 7.32
C GLY A 56 17.73 -10.02 8.02
N ARG A 57 17.40 -10.52 9.19
CA ARG A 57 18.28 -11.39 10.00
C ARG A 57 18.78 -12.61 9.20
N LEU A 58 17.88 -13.27 8.48
CA LEU A 58 18.22 -14.47 7.71
C LEU A 58 18.98 -14.17 6.39
N SER A 59 19.21 -12.90 6.09
CA SER A 59 19.98 -12.44 4.93
C SER A 59 21.16 -11.52 5.33
N GLU A 60 21.56 -11.53 6.59
CA GLU A 60 22.64 -10.66 7.09
C GLU A 60 22.36 -9.16 6.79
N GLY A 61 21.08 -8.78 6.75
CA GLY A 61 20.62 -7.41 6.48
C GLY A 61 20.40 -7.07 5.00
N ASN A 62 20.67 -7.98 4.06
CA ASN A 62 20.52 -7.72 2.62
C ASN A 62 19.05 -7.52 2.21
N TYR A 63 18.14 -8.34 2.74
CA TYR A 63 16.70 -8.28 2.41
C TYR A 63 15.92 -7.78 3.64
N LYS A 64 16.09 -6.49 3.92
CA LYS A 64 15.49 -5.81 5.06
C LYS A 64 14.34 -4.91 4.60
N GLY A 65 13.21 -4.95 5.31
CA GLY A 65 12.10 -4.00 5.10
C GLY A 65 12.51 -2.57 5.48
N LEU A 66 11.78 -1.57 4.97
CA LEU A 66 12.11 -0.17 5.21
C LEU A 66 11.75 0.32 6.63
N ALA A 67 10.90 -0.42 7.37
CA ALA A 67 10.56 -0.13 8.76
C ALA A 67 10.90 -1.32 9.69
N PRO A 68 12.20 -1.71 9.81
CA PRO A 68 12.60 -2.96 10.45
C PRO A 68 12.36 -2.99 11.96
N ASP A 69 12.18 -1.84 12.59
CA ASP A 69 11.94 -1.72 14.04
C ASP A 69 10.46 -1.51 14.38
N ALA A 70 9.58 -1.40 13.34
CA ALA A 70 8.16 -1.24 13.57
C ALA A 70 7.53 -2.46 14.26
N GLN A 71 6.66 -2.19 15.22
CA GLN A 71 5.79 -3.20 15.82
C GLN A 71 4.61 -3.51 14.89
N LEU A 72 4.19 -4.76 14.87
CA LEU A 72 3.16 -5.26 13.97
C LEU A 72 1.94 -5.75 14.74
N VAL A 73 0.78 -5.38 14.23
CA VAL A 73 -0.52 -5.97 14.58
C VAL A 73 -1.03 -6.69 13.33
N LEU A 74 -1.26 -7.98 13.44
CA LEU A 74 -1.71 -8.80 12.31
C LEU A 74 -3.20 -9.11 12.44
N VAL A 75 -3.94 -8.89 11.33
CA VAL A 75 -5.37 -9.19 11.24
C VAL A 75 -5.60 -10.19 10.11
N LYS A 76 -6.25 -11.31 10.40
CA LYS A 76 -6.64 -12.34 9.42
C LYS A 76 -8.10 -12.13 9.05
N ALA A 77 -8.36 -11.77 7.77
CA ALA A 77 -9.70 -11.58 7.21
C ALA A 77 -10.16 -12.75 6.34
N SER A 78 -9.25 -13.65 5.95
CA SER A 78 -9.57 -14.82 5.12
C SER A 78 -10.18 -15.95 5.94
N GLU A 79 -11.11 -16.69 5.34
CA GLU A 79 -11.71 -17.89 5.85
C GLU A 79 -11.60 -19.00 4.78
N LYS A 80 -11.07 -20.18 5.13
CA LYS A 80 -10.88 -21.33 4.21
C LYS A 80 -10.23 -20.95 2.87
N GLY A 81 -9.22 -20.08 2.93
CA GLY A 81 -8.51 -19.61 1.75
C GLY A 81 -9.26 -18.57 0.90
N ARG A 82 -10.45 -18.12 1.31
CA ARG A 82 -11.21 -17.06 0.65
C ARG A 82 -11.13 -15.76 1.44
N ILE A 83 -11.12 -14.64 0.74
CA ILE A 83 -11.26 -13.32 1.31
C ILE A 83 -12.76 -13.06 1.46
N ILE A 84 -13.19 -12.63 2.66
CA ILE A 84 -14.58 -12.31 2.97
C ILE A 84 -14.66 -10.81 3.23
N GLU A 85 -15.48 -10.10 2.46
CA GLU A 85 -15.57 -8.63 2.51
C GLU A 85 -15.99 -8.11 3.89
N GLU A 86 -16.96 -8.78 4.52
CA GLU A 86 -17.39 -8.42 5.87
C GLU A 86 -16.25 -8.60 6.89
N ASN A 87 -15.36 -9.57 6.68
CA ASN A 87 -14.21 -9.76 7.55
C ASN A 87 -13.15 -8.66 7.32
N ILE A 88 -13.02 -8.12 6.09
CA ILE A 88 -12.16 -6.96 5.84
C ILE A 88 -12.69 -5.77 6.63
N ALA A 89 -13.97 -5.42 6.48
CA ALA A 89 -14.59 -4.30 7.18
C ALA A 89 -14.48 -4.45 8.71
N ARG A 90 -14.84 -5.62 9.26
CA ARG A 90 -14.69 -5.95 10.69
C ARG A 90 -13.24 -5.87 11.17
N GLY A 91 -12.27 -6.20 10.30
CA GLY A 91 -10.84 -6.08 10.58
C GLY A 91 -10.43 -4.64 10.75
N ILE A 92 -10.88 -3.77 9.86
CA ILE A 92 -10.63 -2.33 9.92
C ILE A 92 -11.29 -1.73 11.17
N GLU A 93 -12.54 -2.09 11.47
CA GLU A 93 -13.26 -1.65 12.68
C GLU A 93 -12.51 -2.08 13.96
N TRP A 94 -12.01 -3.33 13.99
CA TRP A 94 -11.20 -3.81 15.11
C TRP A 94 -9.92 -2.99 15.27
N VAL A 95 -9.24 -2.65 14.18
CA VAL A 95 -8.05 -1.78 14.17
C VAL A 95 -8.40 -0.41 14.75
N ILE A 96 -9.48 0.21 14.29
CA ILE A 96 -9.96 1.51 14.81
C ILE A 96 -10.18 1.45 16.32
N LYS A 97 -10.90 0.43 16.80
CA LYS A 97 -11.21 0.25 18.22
C LYS A 97 -9.95 0.10 19.09
N ASN A 98 -8.92 -0.54 18.55
CA ASN A 98 -7.71 -0.88 19.29
C ASN A 98 -6.52 0.05 18.97
N ARG A 99 -6.72 1.11 18.14
CA ARG A 99 -5.64 1.98 17.68
C ARG A 99 -4.85 2.67 18.78
N GLN A 100 -5.52 3.08 19.86
CA GLN A 100 -4.85 3.72 20.98
C GLN A 100 -4.06 2.70 21.84
N GLN A 101 -4.63 1.51 22.05
CA GLN A 101 -3.99 0.45 22.82
C GLN A 101 -2.65 0.00 22.21
N TYR A 102 -2.60 -0.12 20.88
CA TYR A 102 -1.43 -0.60 20.16
C TYR A 102 -0.69 0.52 19.40
N ASN A 103 -1.09 1.77 19.58
CA ASN A 103 -0.55 2.93 18.84
C ASN A 103 -0.53 2.71 17.32
N ILE A 104 -1.64 2.20 16.76
CA ILE A 104 -1.74 1.91 15.32
C ILE A 104 -1.87 3.22 14.55
N ARG A 105 -0.90 3.50 13.70
CA ARG A 105 -0.84 4.72 12.88
C ARG A 105 -0.93 4.43 11.38
N VAL A 106 -0.57 3.22 10.96
CA VAL A 106 -0.56 2.80 9.55
C VAL A 106 -1.30 1.48 9.43
N LEU A 107 -2.17 1.38 8.45
CA LEU A 107 -2.89 0.16 8.07
C LEU A 107 -2.55 -0.19 6.62
N ASN A 108 -1.87 -1.32 6.41
CA ASN A 108 -1.62 -1.87 5.09
C ASN A 108 -2.68 -2.89 4.72
N ILE A 109 -3.30 -2.74 3.54
CA ILE A 109 -4.31 -3.66 3.01
C ILE A 109 -3.86 -4.15 1.63
N SER A 110 -3.32 -5.38 1.58
CA SER A 110 -2.89 -6.03 0.34
C SER A 110 -3.89 -7.09 -0.12
N LEU A 111 -5.16 -6.76 -0.03
CA LEU A 111 -6.32 -7.54 -0.46
C LEU A 111 -7.46 -6.57 -0.78
N GLY A 112 -8.54 -7.04 -1.39
CA GLY A 112 -9.67 -6.17 -1.75
C GLY A 112 -10.98 -6.93 -1.85
N GLY A 113 -12.07 -6.19 -2.03
CA GLY A 113 -13.38 -6.70 -2.39
C GLY A 113 -13.47 -7.05 -3.88
N ASP A 114 -14.63 -7.52 -4.29
CA ASP A 114 -14.87 -8.05 -5.65
C ASP A 114 -15.73 -7.11 -6.52
N GLU A 115 -16.37 -6.09 -5.94
CA GLU A 115 -17.32 -5.22 -6.65
C GLU A 115 -16.80 -3.79 -6.82
N ASP A 116 -16.90 -3.26 -8.05
CA ASP A 116 -16.65 -1.85 -8.36
C ASP A 116 -17.93 -1.05 -8.06
N VAL A 117 -18.02 -0.53 -6.86
CA VAL A 117 -19.16 0.27 -6.38
C VAL A 117 -18.68 1.61 -5.81
N PRO A 118 -19.55 2.63 -5.80
CA PRO A 118 -19.25 3.88 -5.12
C PRO A 118 -18.88 3.66 -3.65
N CYS A 119 -17.93 4.44 -3.15
CA CYS A 119 -17.45 4.40 -1.77
C CYS A 119 -18.61 4.41 -0.74
N SER A 120 -19.64 5.18 -0.99
CA SER A 120 -20.83 5.26 -0.12
C SER A 120 -21.67 3.97 -0.03
N LYS A 121 -21.43 2.99 -0.93
CA LYS A 121 -22.12 1.71 -0.95
C LYS A 121 -21.24 0.56 -0.47
N SER A 122 -19.93 0.73 -0.42
CA SER A 122 -18.98 -0.28 0.03
C SER A 122 -18.77 -0.18 1.54
N ILE A 123 -19.02 -1.29 2.24
CA ILE A 123 -18.75 -1.39 3.70
C ILE A 123 -17.25 -1.31 4.00
N ILE A 124 -16.42 -1.81 3.08
CA ILE A 124 -14.95 -1.78 3.20
C ILE A 124 -14.45 -0.34 3.10
N ASP A 125 -14.93 0.42 2.09
CA ASP A 125 -14.52 1.80 1.90
C ASP A 125 -14.98 2.70 3.05
N GLN A 126 -16.21 2.52 3.52
CA GLN A 126 -16.73 3.27 4.68
C GLN A 126 -15.88 3.01 5.92
N ALA A 127 -15.49 1.76 6.17
CA ALA A 127 -14.59 1.42 7.27
C ALA A 127 -13.19 2.03 7.08
N ALA A 128 -12.63 2.01 5.86
CA ALA A 128 -11.34 2.61 5.55
C ALA A 128 -11.35 4.14 5.74
N GLU A 129 -12.39 4.82 5.26
CA GLU A 129 -12.58 6.26 5.45
C GLU A 129 -12.75 6.61 6.94
N GLU A 130 -13.46 5.77 7.72
CA GLU A 130 -13.53 5.95 9.18
C GLU A 130 -12.16 5.79 9.84
N ALA A 131 -11.36 4.79 9.43
CA ALA A 131 -9.99 4.63 9.95
C ALA A 131 -9.15 5.89 9.70
N ILE A 132 -9.27 6.49 8.51
CA ILE A 132 -8.57 7.71 8.15
C ILE A 132 -9.06 8.89 9.00
N ARG A 133 -10.36 9.06 9.21
CA ARG A 133 -10.92 10.08 10.12
C ARG A 133 -10.40 9.92 11.55
N GLN A 134 -10.14 8.70 11.97
CA GLN A 134 -9.57 8.40 13.29
C GLN A 134 -8.03 8.52 13.34
N GLY A 135 -7.39 9.08 12.29
CA GLY A 135 -5.97 9.39 12.26
C GLY A 135 -5.07 8.23 11.83
N ILE A 136 -5.62 7.16 11.26
CA ILE A 136 -4.85 6.02 10.73
C ILE A 136 -4.61 6.26 9.23
N VAL A 137 -3.37 6.20 8.79
CA VAL A 137 -3.03 6.21 7.35
C VAL A 137 -3.36 4.85 6.77
N VAL A 138 -4.25 4.80 5.78
CA VAL A 138 -4.60 3.56 5.08
C VAL A 138 -3.91 3.51 3.74
N VAL A 139 -3.16 2.44 3.50
CA VAL A 139 -2.43 2.16 2.25
C VAL A 139 -2.96 0.85 1.67
N ALA A 140 -3.39 0.87 0.42
CA ALA A 140 -3.96 -0.29 -0.24
C ALA A 140 -3.31 -0.61 -1.58
N ALA A 141 -3.22 -1.89 -1.91
CA ALA A 141 -2.76 -2.37 -3.20
C ALA A 141 -3.82 -2.09 -4.29
N ALA A 142 -3.40 -1.57 -5.44
CA ALA A 142 -4.31 -1.21 -6.54
C ALA A 142 -4.99 -2.43 -7.20
N GLY A 143 -4.37 -3.62 -7.12
CA GLY A 143 -4.76 -4.81 -7.86
C GLY A 143 -3.80 -5.14 -9.01
N ASN A 144 -3.93 -6.33 -9.60
CA ASN A 144 -2.95 -6.90 -10.55
C ASN A 144 -3.59 -7.37 -11.87
N SER A 145 -4.64 -6.72 -12.33
CA SER A 145 -5.40 -7.13 -13.52
C SER A 145 -5.42 -6.09 -14.64
N GLY A 146 -4.60 -5.06 -14.55
CA GLY A 146 -4.66 -3.86 -15.37
C GLY A 146 -3.80 -3.89 -16.64
N ALA A 147 -3.80 -5.01 -17.40
CA ALA A 147 -3.27 -4.96 -18.77
C ALA A 147 -4.07 -3.97 -19.63
N ASP A 148 -5.39 -4.01 -19.49
CA ASP A 148 -6.33 -3.01 -19.96
C ASP A 148 -6.82 -2.16 -18.78
N GLU A 149 -7.55 -1.07 -19.03
CA GLU A 149 -8.11 -0.25 -17.96
C GLU A 149 -9.06 -1.07 -17.09
N LYS A 150 -8.67 -1.26 -15.84
CA LYS A 150 -9.47 -1.92 -14.81
C LYS A 150 -9.36 -1.11 -13.52
N HIS A 151 -10.51 -0.81 -12.96
CA HIS A 151 -10.61 0.00 -11.76
C HIS A 151 -10.04 -0.70 -10.54
N SER A 152 -9.51 0.09 -9.63
CA SER A 152 -9.17 -0.40 -8.30
C SER A 152 -10.46 -0.71 -7.53
N LEU A 153 -10.46 -1.83 -6.81
CA LEU A 153 -11.59 -2.29 -6.01
C LEU A 153 -11.44 -1.87 -4.54
N PRO A 154 -12.54 -1.90 -3.72
CA PRO A 154 -12.46 -1.57 -2.31
C PRO A 154 -11.35 -2.33 -1.54
N PRO A 155 -10.58 -1.66 -0.66
CA PRO A 155 -10.62 -0.24 -0.31
C PRO A 155 -9.76 0.66 -1.20
N ALA A 156 -9.12 0.13 -2.23
CA ALA A 156 -8.19 0.90 -3.07
C ALA A 156 -8.89 1.94 -3.97
N ASN A 157 -10.19 1.81 -4.21
CA ASN A 157 -11.01 2.82 -4.91
C ASN A 157 -11.43 3.98 -4.01
N SER A 158 -11.30 3.87 -2.69
CA SER A 158 -11.72 4.87 -1.70
C SER A 158 -10.92 6.19 -1.87
N PRO A 159 -11.57 7.37 -1.83
CA PRO A 159 -10.94 8.65 -2.13
C PRO A 159 -9.75 9.00 -1.25
N SER A 160 -9.84 8.73 0.06
CA SER A 160 -8.79 9.12 1.02
C SER A 160 -7.70 8.07 1.19
N VAL A 161 -7.92 6.83 0.77
CA VAL A 161 -6.92 5.75 0.81
C VAL A 161 -5.75 6.08 -0.13
N ILE A 162 -4.54 5.78 0.29
CA ILE A 162 -3.36 5.83 -0.56
C ILE A 162 -3.29 4.52 -1.34
N THR A 163 -3.66 4.59 -2.62
CA THR A 163 -3.66 3.42 -3.50
C THR A 163 -2.33 3.32 -4.22
N VAL A 164 -1.71 2.15 -4.12
CA VAL A 164 -0.38 1.90 -4.62
C VAL A 164 -0.43 0.95 -5.82
N GLY A 165 -0.07 1.48 -6.97
CA GLY A 165 0.24 0.70 -8.16
C GLY A 165 1.69 0.21 -8.16
N GLY A 166 2.11 -0.39 -9.26
CA GLY A 166 3.42 -0.99 -9.37
C GLY A 166 4.22 -0.56 -10.59
N TYR A 167 5.53 -0.69 -10.46
CA TYR A 167 6.45 -0.65 -11.59
C TYR A 167 7.45 -1.79 -11.52
N ASP A 168 8.07 -2.10 -12.65
CA ASP A 168 9.15 -3.05 -12.83
C ASP A 168 10.47 -2.28 -12.92
N ASP A 169 11.37 -2.46 -11.97
CA ASP A 169 12.71 -1.88 -11.97
C ASP A 169 13.73 -2.73 -12.75
N LYS A 170 13.27 -3.83 -13.35
CA LYS A 170 14.11 -4.81 -14.05
C LYS A 170 15.19 -5.42 -13.14
N ASN A 171 14.92 -5.48 -11.85
CA ASN A 171 15.88 -5.89 -10.84
C ASN A 171 17.22 -5.11 -10.95
N ASN A 172 17.13 -3.81 -11.22
CA ASN A 172 18.27 -2.94 -11.49
C ASN A 172 18.16 -1.63 -10.69
N LEU A 173 19.26 -1.22 -10.09
CA LEU A 173 19.34 0.06 -9.35
C LEU A 173 19.32 1.29 -10.25
N ASN A 174 19.57 1.14 -11.55
CA ASN A 174 19.49 2.23 -12.51
C ASN A 174 18.03 2.66 -12.71
N GLN A 175 17.79 3.96 -12.68
CA GLN A 175 16.45 4.51 -12.87
C GLN A 175 15.99 4.50 -14.34
N THR A 176 16.88 4.21 -15.27
CA THR A 176 16.60 4.10 -16.69
C THR A 176 16.06 2.71 -17.02
N GLY A 177 15.02 2.62 -17.87
CA GLY A 177 14.43 1.34 -18.29
C GLY A 177 13.34 0.79 -17.37
N ARG A 178 12.83 1.60 -16.43
CA ARG A 178 11.66 1.24 -15.63
C ARG A 178 10.42 1.11 -16.51
N ASP A 179 9.66 0.05 -16.31
CA ASP A 179 8.38 -0.19 -16.96
C ASP A 179 7.24 -0.17 -15.94
N LEU A 180 6.02 0.12 -16.41
CA LEU A 180 4.85 -0.01 -15.55
C LEU A 180 4.47 -1.47 -15.36
N TYR A 181 4.18 -1.82 -14.11
CA TYR A 181 3.51 -3.08 -13.79
C TYR A 181 2.04 -3.04 -14.22
N TYR A 182 1.38 -4.18 -14.40
CA TYR A 182 -0.03 -4.28 -14.80
C TYR A 182 -0.98 -4.13 -13.60
N SER A 183 -0.76 -3.06 -12.83
CA SER A 183 -1.68 -2.64 -11.76
C SER A 183 -3.04 -2.26 -12.32
N ASN A 184 -4.09 -2.42 -11.54
CA ASN A 184 -5.36 -1.78 -11.82
C ASN A 184 -5.18 -0.26 -11.81
N PHE A 185 -5.92 0.44 -12.67
CA PHE A 185 -5.86 1.89 -12.82
C PHE A 185 -7.15 2.44 -13.43
N GLY A 186 -7.34 3.75 -13.38
CA GLY A 186 -8.47 4.42 -13.99
C GLY A 186 -9.35 5.16 -13.00
N ALA A 187 -10.47 5.67 -13.51
CA ALA A 187 -11.45 6.36 -12.69
C ALA A 187 -12.29 5.35 -11.90
N THR A 188 -12.45 5.59 -10.60
CA THR A 188 -13.33 4.80 -9.74
C THR A 188 -14.79 5.16 -9.99
N ALA A 189 -15.73 4.38 -9.45
CA ALA A 189 -17.16 4.68 -9.52
C ALA A 189 -17.55 6.05 -8.91
N ASP A 190 -16.68 6.66 -8.10
CA ASP A 190 -16.81 8.01 -7.56
C ASP A 190 -16.06 9.07 -8.38
N GLY A 191 -15.46 8.71 -9.52
CA GLY A 191 -14.71 9.60 -10.38
C GLY A 191 -13.28 9.94 -9.93
N SER A 192 -12.79 9.34 -8.84
CA SER A 192 -11.40 9.49 -8.41
C SER A 192 -10.47 8.68 -9.32
N VAL A 193 -9.31 9.23 -9.68
CA VAL A 193 -8.33 8.50 -10.47
C VAL A 193 -7.36 7.76 -9.55
N LYS A 194 -7.19 6.45 -9.77
CA LYS A 194 -6.29 5.58 -9.03
C LYS A 194 -5.29 4.89 -10.00
N PRO A 195 -4.10 4.49 -9.54
CA PRO A 195 -3.52 4.71 -8.20
C PRO A 195 -2.97 6.15 -8.02
N GLU A 196 -2.73 6.59 -6.78
CA GLU A 196 -2.05 7.86 -6.52
C GLU A 196 -0.56 7.80 -6.80
N ILE A 197 0.09 6.70 -6.41
CA ILE A 197 1.54 6.51 -6.54
C ILE A 197 1.85 5.07 -6.94
N ILE A 198 3.07 4.86 -7.42
CA ILE A 198 3.60 3.53 -7.72
C ILE A 198 4.88 3.25 -6.92
N ALA A 199 5.09 1.98 -6.62
CA ALA A 199 6.29 1.46 -5.95
C ALA A 199 6.76 0.17 -6.64
N PRO A 200 7.97 -0.38 -6.33
CA PRO A 200 8.40 -1.64 -6.89
C PRO A 200 7.37 -2.74 -6.69
N ALA A 201 6.94 -3.38 -7.76
CA ALA A 201 5.93 -4.46 -7.74
C ALA A 201 6.42 -5.72 -8.45
N MET A 202 7.64 -5.74 -8.93
CA MET A 202 8.33 -6.91 -9.48
C MET A 202 9.70 -7.07 -8.80
N TRP A 203 10.16 -8.30 -8.77
CA TRP A 203 11.47 -8.65 -8.19
C TRP A 203 11.63 -8.24 -6.72
N VAL A 204 10.52 -8.12 -5.99
CA VAL A 204 10.58 -7.78 -4.56
C VAL A 204 11.05 -9.00 -3.77
N ALA A 205 12.16 -8.88 -3.05
CA ALA A 205 12.63 -9.96 -2.19
C ALA A 205 11.68 -10.17 -1.01
N ALA A 206 11.14 -11.38 -0.90
CA ALA A 206 10.18 -11.76 0.13
C ALA A 206 10.56 -13.14 0.73
N PRO A 207 10.15 -13.44 1.96
CA PRO A 207 10.54 -14.68 2.61
C PRO A 207 9.88 -15.90 1.98
N ILE A 208 10.64 -16.99 1.93
CA ILE A 208 10.12 -18.34 1.69
C ILE A 208 9.75 -18.93 3.06
N LEU A 209 8.52 -19.42 3.19
CA LEU A 209 8.05 -19.95 4.47
C LEU A 209 8.69 -21.32 4.78
N PRO A 210 9.23 -21.50 6.00
CA PRO A 210 9.70 -22.80 6.46
C PRO A 210 8.57 -23.86 6.40
N GLY A 211 8.93 -25.09 6.05
CA GLY A 211 7.98 -26.20 5.97
C GLY A 211 7.17 -26.27 4.66
N THR A 212 7.46 -25.42 3.69
CA THR A 212 6.91 -25.52 2.33
C THR A 212 7.85 -26.29 1.41
N ALA A 213 7.31 -26.90 0.34
CA ALA A 213 8.11 -27.57 -0.69
C ALA A 213 9.14 -26.61 -1.33
N LEU A 214 8.74 -25.34 -1.54
CA LEU A 214 9.65 -24.31 -2.05
C LEU A 214 10.80 -24.03 -1.09
N TYR A 215 10.58 -24.07 0.23
CA TYR A 215 11.64 -23.90 1.21
C TYR A 215 12.66 -25.02 1.16
N GLU A 216 12.20 -26.28 1.11
CA GLU A 216 13.12 -27.44 0.98
C GLU A 216 13.92 -27.40 -0.31
N LYS A 217 13.28 -27.00 -1.41
CA LYS A 217 13.92 -26.82 -2.71
C LYS A 217 14.97 -25.70 -2.68
N ALA A 218 14.61 -24.55 -2.12
CA ALA A 218 15.50 -23.40 -1.99
C ALA A 218 16.72 -23.70 -1.11
N GLU A 219 16.52 -24.39 0.03
CA GLU A 219 17.62 -24.84 0.89
C GLU A 219 18.57 -25.76 0.13
N ALA A 220 18.04 -26.77 -0.57
CA ALA A 220 18.83 -27.72 -1.34
C ALA A 220 19.61 -27.04 -2.47
N LEU A 221 18.94 -26.22 -3.29
CA LEU A 221 19.57 -25.49 -4.40
C LEU A 221 20.65 -24.52 -3.91
N SER A 222 20.36 -23.73 -2.86
CA SER A 222 21.33 -22.78 -2.30
C SER A 222 22.56 -23.49 -1.74
N ARG A 223 22.39 -24.65 -1.10
CA ARG A 223 23.49 -25.44 -0.56
C ARG A 223 24.39 -25.97 -1.67
N ILE A 224 23.82 -26.49 -2.77
CA ILE A 224 24.56 -26.97 -3.91
C ILE A 224 25.29 -25.80 -4.61
N ALA A 225 24.60 -24.66 -4.80
CA ALA A 225 25.17 -23.47 -5.43
C ALA A 225 26.38 -22.90 -4.69
N ALA A 226 26.38 -22.93 -3.36
CA ALA A 226 27.44 -22.40 -2.50
C ALA A 226 28.65 -23.36 -2.38
N ALA A 227 28.53 -24.62 -2.81
CA ALA A 227 29.56 -25.63 -2.61
C ALA A 227 30.70 -25.50 -3.59
N PRO A 228 31.94 -25.91 -3.22
CA PRO A 228 33.05 -26.02 -4.17
C PRO A 228 32.84 -27.17 -5.16
N ASP A 229 33.46 -27.10 -6.33
CA ASP A 229 33.23 -28.02 -7.45
C ASP A 229 33.40 -29.49 -7.07
N TYR A 230 34.39 -29.82 -6.24
CA TYR A 230 34.64 -31.20 -5.81
C TYR A 230 33.55 -31.83 -4.96
N GLN A 231 32.61 -31.05 -4.43
CA GLN A 231 31.48 -31.53 -3.64
C GLN A 231 30.17 -31.63 -4.44
N LEU A 232 30.09 -31.02 -5.61
CA LEU A 232 28.83 -30.87 -6.35
C LEU A 232 28.15 -32.22 -6.63
N SER A 233 28.88 -33.20 -7.15
CA SER A 233 28.32 -34.54 -7.44
C SER A 233 27.73 -35.18 -6.19
N SER A 234 28.42 -35.17 -5.06
CA SER A 234 27.94 -35.75 -3.81
C SER A 234 26.73 -35.03 -3.26
N LEU A 235 26.68 -33.70 -3.36
CA LEU A 235 25.54 -32.91 -2.91
C LEU A 235 24.30 -33.05 -3.83
N VAL A 236 24.50 -33.26 -5.13
CA VAL A 236 23.41 -33.59 -6.03
C VAL A 236 22.82 -34.95 -5.69
N HIS A 237 23.64 -35.96 -5.31
CA HIS A 237 23.15 -37.25 -4.82
C HIS A 237 22.38 -37.09 -3.50
N GLU A 238 22.85 -36.27 -2.56
CA GLU A 238 22.25 -36.09 -1.25
C GLU A 238 20.97 -35.25 -1.30
N TYR A 239 20.99 -34.11 -1.98
CA TYR A 239 19.90 -33.11 -2.00
C TYR A 239 19.08 -33.09 -3.29
N GLY A 240 19.49 -33.83 -4.32
CA GLY A 240 18.87 -33.76 -5.65
C GLY A 240 17.37 -34.04 -5.64
N ARG A 241 16.90 -34.97 -4.80
CA ARG A 241 15.46 -35.26 -4.68
C ARG A 241 14.68 -34.05 -4.13
N LYS A 242 15.22 -33.34 -3.13
CA LYS A 242 14.60 -32.13 -2.57
C LYS A 242 14.62 -30.97 -3.53
N ALA A 243 15.67 -30.88 -4.34
CA ALA A 243 15.85 -29.85 -5.37
C ALA A 243 15.17 -30.22 -6.71
N GLU A 244 14.50 -31.40 -6.80
CA GLU A 244 13.86 -31.91 -8.01
C GLU A 244 14.86 -32.03 -9.20
N LEU A 245 16.09 -32.42 -8.91
CA LEU A 245 17.15 -32.60 -9.91
C LEU A 245 17.11 -33.99 -10.58
N PRO A 246 17.41 -34.08 -11.87
CA PRO A 246 17.57 -35.36 -12.51
C PRO A 246 18.78 -36.11 -11.92
N GLN A 247 18.66 -37.41 -11.68
CA GLN A 247 19.73 -38.21 -11.08
C GLN A 247 21.05 -38.19 -11.94
N SER A 248 20.88 -38.13 -13.25
CA SER A 248 22.03 -38.06 -14.17
C SER A 248 22.87 -36.78 -14.00
N LEU A 249 22.33 -35.74 -13.33
CA LEU A 249 23.07 -34.50 -13.10
C LEU A 249 24.29 -34.71 -12.17
N ALA A 250 24.23 -35.69 -11.27
CA ALA A 250 25.32 -36.02 -10.38
C ALA A 250 26.58 -36.52 -11.11
N GLU A 251 26.41 -37.09 -12.31
CA GLU A 251 27.48 -37.62 -13.16
C GLU A 251 28.03 -36.53 -14.13
N ALA A 252 27.43 -35.35 -14.15
CA ALA A 252 27.83 -34.26 -15.04
C ALA A 252 29.09 -33.53 -14.54
N ASP A 253 29.76 -32.82 -15.45
CA ASP A 253 30.83 -31.94 -15.04
C ASP A 253 30.36 -30.79 -14.15
N PRO A 254 31.23 -30.25 -13.28
CA PRO A 254 30.85 -29.18 -12.36
C PRO A 254 30.22 -27.93 -13.01
N GLY A 255 30.68 -27.57 -14.24
CA GLY A 255 30.14 -26.43 -14.97
C GLY A 255 28.69 -26.66 -15.40
N ALA A 256 28.37 -27.88 -15.88
CA ALA A 256 27.02 -28.28 -16.25
C ALA A 256 26.09 -28.28 -15.00
N ILE A 257 26.57 -28.81 -13.87
CA ILE A 257 25.83 -28.76 -12.61
C ILE A 257 25.51 -27.32 -12.23
N ARG A 258 26.48 -26.41 -12.20
CA ARG A 258 26.28 -25.00 -11.85
C ARG A 258 25.29 -24.32 -12.76
N ASN A 259 25.43 -24.47 -14.06
CA ASN A 259 24.50 -23.88 -15.05
C ASN A 259 23.05 -24.36 -14.81
N TYR A 260 22.88 -25.65 -14.50
CA TYR A 260 21.58 -26.21 -14.27
C TYR A 260 20.97 -25.67 -12.94
N ILE A 261 21.77 -25.58 -11.87
CA ILE A 261 21.32 -24.99 -10.57
C ILE A 261 20.97 -23.52 -10.74
N GLU A 262 21.80 -22.73 -11.44
CA GLU A 262 21.51 -21.33 -11.71
C GLU A 262 20.22 -21.16 -12.52
N LEU A 263 20.00 -22.00 -13.53
CA LEU A 263 18.73 -22.01 -14.28
C LEU A 263 17.53 -22.21 -13.38
N LEU A 264 17.58 -23.20 -12.48
CA LEU A 264 16.47 -23.47 -11.54
C LEU A 264 16.29 -22.34 -10.53
N LEU A 265 17.35 -21.79 -9.96
CA LEU A 265 17.26 -20.64 -9.05
C LEU A 265 16.57 -19.46 -9.74
N ASN A 266 16.90 -19.20 -10.99
CA ASN A 266 16.28 -18.13 -11.79
C ASN A 266 14.82 -18.43 -12.12
N GLN A 267 14.48 -19.67 -12.51
CA GLN A 267 13.10 -20.08 -12.82
C GLN A 267 12.18 -19.98 -11.61
N GLU A 268 12.64 -20.42 -10.45
CA GLU A 268 11.90 -20.36 -9.19
C GLU A 268 12.02 -19.00 -8.50
N LYS A 269 12.76 -18.05 -9.10
CA LYS A 269 13.06 -16.73 -8.53
C LYS A 269 13.67 -16.78 -7.11
N ILE A 270 14.39 -17.86 -6.79
CA ILE A 270 15.08 -18.02 -5.50
C ILE A 270 16.34 -17.16 -5.51
N VAL A 271 16.49 -16.27 -4.53
CA VAL A 271 17.63 -15.36 -4.39
C VAL A 271 18.53 -15.71 -3.22
N ALA A 272 17.99 -16.45 -2.26
CA ALA A 272 18.74 -17.03 -1.13
C ALA A 272 17.91 -18.16 -0.50
N THR A 273 18.49 -18.91 0.43
CA THR A 273 17.82 -20.02 1.11
C THR A 273 16.44 -19.67 1.67
N HIS A 274 16.31 -18.45 2.18
CA HIS A 274 15.08 -18.00 2.88
C HIS A 274 14.29 -16.96 2.10
N TYR A 275 14.69 -16.60 0.87
CA TYR A 275 14.06 -15.53 0.10
C TYR A 275 13.89 -15.89 -1.36
N SER A 276 12.77 -15.46 -1.93
CA SER A 276 12.51 -15.48 -3.37
C SER A 276 11.96 -14.13 -3.82
N HIS A 277 12.10 -13.81 -5.09
CA HIS A 277 11.41 -12.68 -5.66
C HIS A 277 9.94 -12.98 -5.86
N VAL A 278 9.12 -12.01 -5.52
CA VAL A 278 7.66 -12.01 -5.70
C VAL A 278 7.21 -10.78 -6.47
N ASP A 279 6.06 -10.90 -7.13
CA ASP A 279 5.49 -9.82 -7.93
C ASP A 279 4.06 -9.50 -7.44
N GLY A 280 3.67 -8.23 -7.56
CA GLY A 280 2.33 -7.76 -7.25
C GLY A 280 2.29 -6.43 -6.50
N THR A 281 1.20 -5.69 -6.70
CA THR A 281 0.91 -4.47 -5.93
C THR A 281 0.75 -4.75 -4.45
N SER A 282 0.45 -6.01 -4.08
CA SER A 282 0.45 -6.49 -2.69
C SER A 282 1.80 -6.32 -1.99
N PHE A 283 2.91 -6.21 -2.74
CA PHE A 283 4.26 -5.96 -2.21
C PHE A 283 4.67 -4.49 -2.36
N ALA A 284 4.11 -3.77 -3.33
CA ALA A 284 4.28 -2.34 -3.47
C ALA A 284 3.63 -1.56 -2.30
N ALA A 285 2.44 -1.95 -1.88
CA ALA A 285 1.72 -1.31 -0.77
C ALA A 285 2.49 -1.36 0.57
N PRO A 286 3.04 -2.49 1.03
CA PRO A 286 3.84 -2.53 2.26
C PRO A 286 5.15 -1.72 2.17
N ILE A 287 5.76 -1.56 1.00
CA ILE A 287 6.90 -0.65 0.80
C ILE A 287 6.46 0.79 1.11
N VAL A 288 5.33 1.24 0.56
CA VAL A 288 4.78 2.57 0.85
C VAL A 288 4.38 2.70 2.32
N SER A 289 3.76 1.68 2.90
CA SER A 289 3.40 1.66 4.32
C SER A 289 4.61 1.84 5.23
N SER A 290 5.76 1.26 4.86
CA SER A 290 7.02 1.43 5.57
C SER A 290 7.56 2.86 5.47
N ILE A 291 7.45 3.48 4.30
CA ILE A 291 7.82 4.89 4.10
C ILE A 291 6.93 5.78 4.96
N VAL A 292 5.62 5.50 5.01
CA VAL A 292 4.68 6.21 5.88
C VAL A 292 5.07 6.05 7.35
N ALA A 293 5.48 4.86 7.78
CA ALA A 293 5.96 4.65 9.16
C ALA A 293 7.18 5.52 9.47
N GLN A 294 8.16 5.61 8.56
CA GLN A 294 9.32 6.50 8.71
C GLN A 294 8.91 7.98 8.74
N MET A 295 7.95 8.40 7.90
CA MET A 295 7.43 9.77 7.92
C MET A 295 6.80 10.11 9.27
N ILE A 296 6.00 9.19 9.84
CA ILE A 296 5.36 9.36 11.16
C ILE A 296 6.39 9.33 12.30
N GLU A 297 7.43 8.53 12.18
CA GLU A 297 8.57 8.53 13.12
C GLU A 297 9.29 9.89 13.09
N ALA A 298 9.54 10.42 11.91
CA ALA A 298 10.16 11.73 11.72
C ALA A 298 9.27 12.90 12.23
N ASN A 299 7.95 12.75 12.12
CA ASN A 299 6.97 13.73 12.59
C ASN A 299 5.67 13.04 13.04
N SER A 300 5.56 12.78 14.34
CA SER A 300 4.41 12.08 14.93
C SER A 300 3.07 12.84 14.85
N LYS A 301 3.10 14.12 14.48
CA LYS A 301 1.92 14.99 14.35
C LYS A 301 1.29 14.93 12.96
N LEU A 302 1.90 14.22 12.00
CA LEU A 302 1.35 14.07 10.67
C LEU A 302 -0.03 13.44 10.70
N THR A 303 -0.97 14.05 10.01
CA THR A 303 -2.29 13.51 9.73
C THR A 303 -2.27 12.65 8.47
N PRO A 304 -3.24 11.75 8.25
CA PRO A 304 -3.36 10.98 7.01
C PRO A 304 -3.34 11.84 5.75
N GLY A 305 -4.02 13.00 5.79
CA GLY A 305 -4.02 13.94 4.68
C GLY A 305 -2.66 14.54 4.38
N ALA A 306 -1.93 14.97 5.42
CA ALA A 306 -0.58 15.47 5.25
C ALA A 306 0.35 14.40 4.67
N VAL A 307 0.25 13.16 5.14
CA VAL A 307 1.02 12.02 4.62
C VAL A 307 0.72 11.81 3.13
N LYS A 308 -0.56 11.75 2.74
CA LYS A 308 -0.95 11.58 1.33
C LYS A 308 -0.42 12.73 0.47
N SER A 309 -0.61 13.98 0.89
CA SER A 309 -0.10 15.16 0.17
C SER A 309 1.42 15.15 0.01
N ILE A 310 2.17 14.78 1.05
CA ILE A 310 3.62 14.65 0.97
C ILE A 310 4.03 13.58 -0.05
N LEU A 311 3.44 12.39 0.02
CA LEU A 311 3.78 11.30 -0.89
C LEU A 311 3.56 11.70 -2.36
N ILE A 312 2.40 12.29 -2.69
CA ILE A 312 2.09 12.67 -4.07
C ILE A 312 2.92 13.86 -4.56
N SER A 313 3.23 14.83 -3.69
CA SER A 313 4.03 16.01 -4.07
C SER A 313 5.52 15.70 -4.24
N THR A 314 6.01 14.63 -3.62
CA THR A 314 7.41 14.21 -3.67
C THR A 314 7.69 13.06 -4.63
N ALA A 315 6.67 12.51 -5.30
CA ALA A 315 6.81 11.41 -6.24
C ALA A 315 7.60 11.80 -7.50
N ASP A 316 8.28 10.84 -8.10
CA ASP A 316 9.07 11.00 -9.33
C ASP A 316 8.36 10.36 -10.51
N ARG A 317 8.09 11.11 -11.58
CA ARG A 317 7.41 10.57 -12.75
C ARG A 317 8.34 9.73 -13.62
N ILE A 318 7.81 8.63 -14.14
CA ILE A 318 8.43 7.90 -15.25
C ILE A 318 8.06 8.65 -16.54
N GLY A 319 9.04 9.23 -17.23
CA GLY A 319 8.84 10.23 -18.27
C GLY A 319 7.88 9.85 -19.41
N ASN A 320 7.94 8.59 -19.88
CA ASN A 320 7.13 8.11 -21.01
C ASN A 320 5.90 7.30 -20.58
N ALA A 321 5.63 7.19 -19.26
CA ALA A 321 4.51 6.41 -18.75
C ALA A 321 3.22 7.25 -18.70
N PRO A 322 2.05 6.69 -19.08
CA PRO A 322 0.77 7.39 -18.95
C PRO A 322 0.47 7.81 -17.51
N ALA A 323 0.05 9.06 -17.32
CA ALA A 323 -0.25 9.60 -15.99
C ALA A 323 -1.36 8.79 -15.27
N ILE A 324 -2.37 8.33 -16.00
CA ILE A 324 -3.48 7.54 -15.46
C ILE A 324 -3.00 6.21 -14.83
N ARG A 325 -1.88 5.64 -15.30
CA ARG A 325 -1.32 4.38 -14.81
C ARG A 325 -0.31 4.56 -13.67
N GLN A 326 0.41 5.67 -13.62
CA GLN A 326 1.41 5.93 -12.60
C GLN A 326 0.94 6.90 -11.50
N GLY A 327 -0.22 7.53 -11.68
CA GLY A 327 -0.67 8.60 -10.81
C GLY A 327 0.33 9.76 -10.79
N TYR A 328 0.80 10.13 -9.60
CA TYR A 328 1.82 11.16 -9.43
C TYR A 328 3.25 10.66 -9.68
N GLY A 329 3.46 9.35 -9.74
CA GLY A 329 4.72 8.71 -10.08
C GLY A 329 5.24 7.75 -9.01
N VAL A 330 6.53 7.44 -9.11
CA VAL A 330 7.27 6.56 -8.19
C VAL A 330 7.44 7.24 -6.84
N VAL A 331 7.08 6.54 -5.76
CA VAL A 331 7.31 7.04 -4.40
C VAL A 331 8.80 7.34 -4.15
N ASN A 332 9.08 8.51 -3.59
CA ASN A 332 10.44 8.91 -3.21
C ASN A 332 10.57 9.00 -1.69
N ALA A 333 11.04 7.92 -1.07
CA ALA A 333 11.15 7.82 0.38
C ALA A 333 11.98 8.95 0.98
N ARG A 334 13.14 9.27 0.38
CA ARG A 334 14.04 10.31 0.89
C ARG A 334 13.37 11.69 0.92
N ARG A 335 12.71 12.08 -0.18
CA ARG A 335 12.04 13.38 -0.26
C ARG A 335 10.80 13.42 0.63
N ALA A 336 10.04 12.33 0.69
CA ALA A 336 8.86 12.23 1.53
C ALA A 336 9.21 12.39 3.02
N VAL A 337 10.22 11.67 3.52
CA VAL A 337 10.67 11.78 4.91
C VAL A 337 11.26 13.16 5.20
N ALA A 338 12.06 13.72 4.29
CA ALA A 338 12.63 15.07 4.46
C ALA A 338 11.54 16.15 4.55
N LEU A 339 10.51 16.07 3.72
CA LEU A 339 9.39 17.01 3.77
C LEU A 339 8.54 16.80 5.02
N ALA A 340 8.32 15.54 5.44
CA ALA A 340 7.59 15.18 6.66
C ALA A 340 8.19 15.84 7.92
N MET A 341 9.51 15.97 8.01
CA MET A 341 10.19 16.61 9.15
C MET A 341 9.84 18.09 9.30
N THR A 342 9.49 18.76 8.22
CA THR A 342 9.20 20.21 8.18
C THR A 342 7.72 20.52 8.10
N GLU A 343 6.87 19.51 7.81
CA GLU A 343 5.43 19.70 7.65
C GLU A 343 4.76 20.08 8.98
N ARG A 344 3.95 21.15 8.95
CA ARG A 344 3.27 21.69 10.13
C ARG A 344 1.74 21.70 10.00
N HIS A 345 1.21 21.35 8.82
CA HIS A 345 -0.20 21.42 8.55
C HIS A 345 -0.94 20.14 8.99
N ALA A 346 -2.03 20.34 9.72
CA ALA A 346 -2.96 19.25 10.05
C ALA A 346 -4.05 19.22 8.98
N LEU A 347 -3.94 18.32 8.00
CA LEU A 347 -5.00 18.05 7.04
C LEU A 347 -5.87 16.92 7.57
N LYS A 348 -7.12 17.21 7.92
CA LYS A 348 -8.09 16.17 8.25
C LYS A 348 -8.63 15.58 6.94
N MET A 349 -8.74 14.27 6.89
CA MET A 349 -9.26 13.52 5.74
C MET A 349 -10.24 12.46 6.22
N GLY A 350 -11.02 11.97 5.30
CA GLY A 350 -11.94 10.87 5.49
C GLY A 350 -13.36 11.25 5.12
N GLY A 351 -13.97 10.45 4.28
CA GLY A 351 -15.33 10.59 3.83
C GLY A 351 -15.50 10.30 2.33
N CYS A 352 -16.57 9.60 1.99
CA CYS A 352 -16.90 9.23 0.61
C CYS A 352 -17.69 10.36 -0.10
N ASN A 353 -17.17 11.59 -0.09
CA ASN A 353 -17.92 12.77 -0.52
C ASN A 353 -17.14 13.68 -1.48
N PRO A 354 -16.60 13.16 -2.62
CA PRO A 354 -16.03 14.03 -3.65
C PRO A 354 -17.11 14.97 -4.22
N PRO A 355 -16.73 16.10 -4.83
CA PRO A 355 -17.66 16.97 -5.51
C PRO A 355 -18.49 16.20 -6.54
N ARG A 356 -19.80 16.40 -6.54
CA ARG A 356 -20.71 15.68 -7.44
C ARG A 356 -21.82 16.58 -7.95
N VAL A 357 -22.28 16.28 -9.16
CA VAL A 357 -23.50 16.90 -9.69
C VAL A 357 -24.70 16.05 -9.28
N ALA A 358 -25.66 16.66 -8.57
CA ALA A 358 -26.93 16.05 -8.22
C ALA A 358 -28.06 17.06 -8.42
N ASN A 359 -29.15 16.64 -9.03
CA ASN A 359 -30.33 17.49 -9.33
C ASN A 359 -29.96 18.81 -10.05
N GLY A 360 -28.98 18.78 -10.96
CA GLY A 360 -28.51 19.96 -11.68
C GLY A 360 -27.71 20.97 -10.83
N ARG A 361 -27.30 20.59 -9.64
CA ARG A 361 -26.46 21.39 -8.75
C ARG A 361 -25.12 20.67 -8.52
N LEU A 362 -24.04 21.40 -8.50
CA LEU A 362 -22.71 20.91 -8.11
C LEU A 362 -22.57 21.11 -6.60
N ILE A 363 -22.35 19.99 -5.90
CA ILE A 363 -22.30 19.92 -4.43
C ILE A 363 -20.86 19.71 -4.00
N PHE A 364 -20.34 20.57 -3.12
CA PHE A 364 -19.08 20.40 -2.43
C PHE A 364 -19.34 20.13 -0.96
N LEU A 365 -18.61 19.16 -0.41
CA LEU A 365 -18.67 18.76 1.00
C LEU A 365 -17.27 18.83 1.59
N PHE A 366 -17.16 19.34 2.79
CA PHE A 366 -15.91 19.42 3.54
C PHE A 366 -16.19 19.13 5.01
N HIS A 367 -15.39 18.27 5.62
CA HIS A 367 -15.58 17.90 7.03
C HIS A 367 -14.49 18.50 7.89
N ASP A 368 -14.87 19.36 8.83
CA ASP A 368 -13.99 19.88 9.88
C ASP A 368 -14.80 20.34 11.10
N ASP A 369 -14.48 19.75 12.27
CA ASP A 369 -15.18 20.04 13.51
C ASP A 369 -14.75 21.35 14.16
N GLU A 370 -13.49 21.75 13.92
CA GLU A 370 -12.82 22.87 14.60
C GLU A 370 -12.95 24.19 13.82
N ALA A 371 -13.09 24.13 12.49
CA ALA A 371 -13.21 25.31 11.67
C ALA A 371 -14.42 26.16 12.09
N THR A 372 -14.21 27.45 12.17
CA THR A 372 -15.25 28.46 12.47
C THR A 372 -15.89 29.00 11.21
N SER A 373 -15.17 28.97 10.09
CA SER A 373 -15.67 29.30 8.76
C SER A 373 -14.96 28.47 7.69
N VAL A 374 -15.69 28.12 6.63
CA VAL A 374 -15.13 27.48 5.43
C VAL A 374 -15.72 28.15 4.21
N SER A 375 -14.88 28.47 3.23
CA SER A 375 -15.31 28.97 1.92
C SER A 375 -14.64 28.20 0.78
N LEU A 376 -15.24 28.27 -0.41
CA LEU A 376 -14.76 27.61 -1.63
C LEU A 376 -14.20 28.66 -2.58
N ALA A 377 -12.98 28.43 -3.08
CA ALA A 377 -12.37 29.25 -4.15
C ALA A 377 -11.80 28.35 -5.24
N GLY A 378 -11.93 28.79 -6.48
CA GLY A 378 -11.43 28.07 -7.63
C GLY A 378 -11.52 28.89 -8.92
N ASP A 379 -11.16 28.27 -10.05
CA ASP A 379 -11.21 28.91 -11.38
C ASP A 379 -12.62 29.43 -11.72
N PHE A 380 -13.65 28.76 -11.22
CA PHE A 380 -15.06 29.09 -11.47
C PHE A 380 -15.54 30.37 -10.74
N ASN A 381 -14.81 30.89 -9.74
CA ASN A 381 -15.11 32.14 -9.05
C ASN A 381 -13.91 33.09 -9.00
N SER A 382 -12.93 32.92 -9.91
CA SER A 382 -11.71 33.70 -9.99
C SER A 382 -10.89 33.71 -8.68
N TRP A 383 -10.95 32.60 -7.95
CA TRP A 383 -10.27 32.40 -6.66
C TRP A 383 -10.70 33.40 -5.57
N ASP A 384 -11.92 33.94 -5.68
CA ASP A 384 -12.46 34.85 -4.66
C ASP A 384 -12.87 34.07 -3.41
N ARG A 385 -12.11 34.27 -2.33
CA ARG A 385 -12.29 33.59 -1.04
C ARG A 385 -13.53 34.00 -0.26
N ARG A 386 -14.24 35.08 -0.64
CA ARG A 386 -15.39 35.62 0.10
C ARG A 386 -16.73 35.28 -0.53
N ASN A 387 -16.73 34.83 -1.76
CA ASN A 387 -17.95 34.77 -2.56
C ASN A 387 -18.74 33.46 -2.38
N MET A 388 -18.11 32.40 -1.85
CA MET A 388 -18.72 31.05 -1.74
C MET A 388 -18.53 30.46 -0.34
N PRO A 389 -19.15 31.01 0.72
CA PRO A 389 -19.10 30.44 2.06
C PRO A 389 -19.91 29.14 2.13
N LEU A 390 -19.40 28.14 2.85
CA LEU A 390 -20.08 26.89 3.13
C LEU A 390 -20.94 27.04 4.41
N SER A 391 -22.05 26.30 4.46
CA SER A 391 -22.86 26.13 5.65
C SER A 391 -22.43 24.87 6.42
N LYS A 392 -22.35 24.98 7.76
CA LYS A 392 -22.00 23.86 8.67
C LYS A 392 -23.26 23.19 9.20
N ASP A 393 -23.29 21.86 9.18
CA ASP A 393 -24.30 21.09 9.90
C ASP A 393 -23.91 20.88 11.39
N GLY A 394 -24.79 20.22 12.16
CA GLY A 394 -24.55 19.91 13.57
C GLY A 394 -23.46 18.86 13.84
N HIS A 395 -22.86 18.27 12.79
CA HIS A 395 -21.89 17.16 12.87
C HIS A 395 -20.53 17.49 12.23
N GLY A 396 -20.22 18.76 12.03
CA GLY A 396 -18.93 19.20 11.47
C GLY A 396 -18.83 19.09 9.95
N LEU A 397 -19.91 18.77 9.25
CA LEU A 397 -19.95 18.75 7.80
C LEU A 397 -20.32 20.14 7.26
N TRP A 398 -19.45 20.66 6.39
CA TRP A 398 -19.63 21.90 5.67
C TRP A 398 -20.11 21.61 4.25
N GLN A 399 -21.09 22.36 3.75
CA GLN A 399 -21.69 22.14 2.44
C GLN A 399 -21.96 23.44 1.69
N ILE A 400 -21.74 23.39 0.36
CA ILE A 400 -22.23 24.41 -0.57
C ILE A 400 -22.75 23.74 -1.84
N GLU A 401 -23.81 24.30 -2.40
CA GLU A 401 -24.39 23.92 -3.69
C GLU A 401 -24.30 25.09 -4.65
N ILE A 402 -23.66 24.90 -5.79
CA ILE A 402 -23.51 25.94 -6.82
C ILE A 402 -24.10 25.48 -8.14
N ALA A 403 -24.36 26.40 -9.06
CA ALA A 403 -24.63 26.05 -10.43
C ALA A 403 -23.35 25.44 -11.03
N PRO A 404 -23.42 24.29 -11.77
CA PRO A 404 -22.25 23.76 -12.42
C PRO A 404 -21.69 24.81 -13.41
N PRO A 405 -20.37 25.03 -13.41
CA PRO A 405 -19.75 25.85 -14.44
C PRO A 405 -19.83 25.14 -15.80
N PRO A 406 -19.54 25.81 -16.93
CA PRO A 406 -19.48 25.15 -18.24
C PRO A 406 -18.60 23.92 -18.26
N PRO A 407 -18.81 22.96 -19.20
CA PRO A 407 -17.92 21.81 -19.36
C PRO A 407 -16.44 22.23 -19.41
N GLY A 408 -15.60 21.57 -18.65
CA GLY A 408 -14.17 21.92 -18.54
C GLY A 408 -13.48 21.35 -17.31
N LEU A 409 -12.19 21.68 -17.22
CA LEU A 409 -11.33 21.31 -16.09
C LEU A 409 -11.09 22.55 -15.23
N TYR A 410 -11.40 22.44 -13.94
CA TYR A 410 -11.32 23.53 -12.96
C TYR A 410 -10.43 23.13 -11.79
N GLN A 411 -9.68 24.09 -11.26
CA GLN A 411 -8.92 23.94 -10.04
C GLN A 411 -9.64 24.65 -8.89
N TYR A 412 -9.58 24.09 -7.67
CA TYR A 412 -10.20 24.69 -6.50
C TYR A 412 -9.50 24.30 -5.19
N LYS A 413 -9.77 25.07 -4.14
CA LYS A 413 -9.43 24.79 -2.74
C LYS A 413 -10.54 25.23 -1.80
N PHE A 414 -10.54 24.66 -0.60
CA PHE A 414 -11.26 25.23 0.53
C PHE A 414 -10.39 26.22 1.29
N ILE A 415 -11.00 27.22 1.90
CA ILE A 415 -10.34 28.20 2.75
C ILE A 415 -11.00 28.14 4.11
N MET A 416 -10.22 27.75 5.12
CA MET A 416 -10.67 27.65 6.51
C MET A 416 -10.28 28.92 7.25
N ASP A 417 -11.20 29.42 8.11
CA ASP A 417 -10.98 30.55 8.99
C ASP A 417 -10.46 31.82 8.27
N GLY A 418 -11.00 32.04 7.06
CA GLY A 418 -10.55 33.08 6.13
C GLY A 418 -10.74 34.52 6.58
N GLU A 419 -11.45 34.76 7.68
CA GLU A 419 -11.63 36.07 8.28
C GLU A 419 -10.42 36.53 9.08
N VAL A 420 -9.56 35.59 9.53
CA VAL A 420 -8.34 35.86 10.29
C VAL A 420 -7.13 35.57 9.41
N ASP A 421 -6.22 36.51 9.27
CA ASP A 421 -4.91 36.40 8.57
C ASP A 421 -4.96 35.81 7.14
N GLY A 422 -6.11 35.94 6.46
CA GLY A 422 -6.28 35.43 5.08
C GLY A 422 -6.69 33.98 4.96
N GLY A 423 -6.81 33.26 6.08
CA GLY A 423 -7.25 31.88 6.15
C GLY A 423 -6.23 30.83 5.68
N ARG A 424 -6.52 29.60 6.00
CA ARG A 424 -5.73 28.44 5.58
C ARG A 424 -6.34 27.82 4.30
N TRP A 425 -5.55 27.83 3.23
CA TRP A 425 -5.92 27.24 1.96
C TRP A 425 -5.68 25.72 1.98
N VAL A 426 -6.72 24.94 1.80
CA VAL A 426 -6.72 23.48 1.93
C VAL A 426 -7.26 22.86 0.65
N GLU A 427 -6.54 21.92 0.08
CA GLU A 427 -7.07 21.09 -0.99
C GLU A 427 -8.22 20.21 -0.47
N ASP A 428 -9.15 19.84 -1.35
CA ASP A 428 -10.24 18.95 -0.99
C ASP A 428 -9.70 17.56 -0.61
N PRO A 429 -9.82 17.14 0.65
CA PRO A 429 -9.28 15.86 1.09
C PRO A 429 -10.05 14.66 0.54
N SER A 430 -11.29 14.85 0.09
CA SER A 430 -12.13 13.80 -0.49
C SER A 430 -11.94 13.65 -2.01
N ASN A 431 -11.25 14.60 -2.64
CA ASN A 431 -11.00 14.58 -4.08
C ASN A 431 -9.59 14.08 -4.38
N GLY A 432 -9.48 12.91 -5.03
CA GLY A 432 -8.19 12.31 -5.41
C GLY A 432 -7.50 13.01 -6.59
N MET A 433 -8.21 13.83 -7.38
CA MET A 433 -7.63 14.52 -8.53
C MET A 433 -6.97 15.84 -8.08
N LYS A 434 -5.69 16.00 -8.35
CA LYS A 434 -4.87 17.13 -7.91
C LYS A 434 -4.01 17.68 -9.06
N ALA A 435 -3.67 18.97 -8.96
CA ALA A 435 -2.67 19.63 -9.81
C ALA A 435 -1.74 20.52 -8.97
N PRO A 436 -0.48 20.71 -9.37
CA PRO A 436 0.39 21.68 -8.72
C PRO A 436 -0.20 23.09 -8.74
N ASP A 437 -0.10 23.81 -7.61
CA ASP A 437 -0.61 25.19 -7.46
C ASP A 437 0.43 26.26 -7.81
N ASN A 438 1.58 25.88 -8.37
CA ASN A 438 2.74 26.75 -8.69
C ASN A 438 3.36 27.49 -7.47
N ARG A 439 2.96 27.14 -6.24
CA ARG A 439 3.46 27.70 -4.99
C ARG A 439 4.04 26.65 -4.05
N GLY A 440 4.24 25.42 -4.57
CA GLY A 440 4.77 24.29 -3.81
C GLY A 440 3.70 23.46 -3.11
N GLY A 441 2.43 23.72 -3.38
CA GLY A 441 1.27 22.95 -2.91
C GLY A 441 0.47 22.36 -4.08
N LEU A 442 -0.72 21.86 -3.76
CA LEU A 442 -1.65 21.23 -4.71
C LEU A 442 -3.00 21.93 -4.70
N ASN A 443 -3.65 22.01 -5.85
CA ASN A 443 -5.06 22.32 -6.01
C ASN A 443 -5.85 21.03 -6.27
N SER A 444 -7.09 20.95 -5.83
CA SER A 444 -8.00 19.90 -6.24
C SER A 444 -8.53 20.18 -7.64
N LEU A 445 -8.71 19.13 -8.44
CA LEU A 445 -9.24 19.21 -9.81
C LEU A 445 -10.71 18.80 -9.83
N LEU A 446 -11.49 19.48 -10.63
CA LEU A 446 -12.89 19.20 -10.90
C LEU A 446 -13.09 19.13 -12.42
N VAL A 447 -13.64 18.01 -12.88
CA VAL A 447 -14.07 17.83 -14.28
C VAL A 447 -15.58 18.02 -14.35
N ILE A 448 -16.04 18.89 -15.24
CA ILE A 448 -17.46 19.06 -15.57
C ILE A 448 -17.63 18.61 -17.03
N GLU A 449 -18.48 17.63 -17.25
CA GLU A 449 -18.84 17.06 -18.57
C GLU A 449 -19.98 17.80 -19.25
#